data_cef561be5bc704cabf8dc413ea7a14f9
#
_entry.id   cef561be5bc704cabf8dc413ea7a14f9
#
_cell.length_a   1.000
_cell.length_b   1.000
_cell.length_c   1.000
_cell.angle_alpha   90.00
_cell.angle_beta   90.00
_cell.angle_gamma   90.00
#
_symmetry.space_group_name_H-M   'P 1'
#
loop_
_entity.id
_entity.type
_entity.pdbx_description
1 polymer ?
#
loop_
_entity_poly.entity_id
_entity_poly.type
_entity_poly.pdbx_seq_one_letter_code
_entity_poly.pdbx_strand_id
1 'polypeptide(L)' 'MSTTTPVAQCIHCARTVDEVPLLMLTHRTGAAFICPQCLPTLIHEPRALISKLPGAEALQPHEH' A
#
# COMPACT_ATOMS: atom_id res chain seq x y z
N MET A 1 1.31 29.88 8.14
CA MET A 1 0.71 28.59 8.28
C MET A 1 1.30 27.62 7.28
N SER A 2 1.66 26.51 7.71
CA SER A 2 2.23 25.55 6.82
C SER A 2 1.15 24.62 6.31
N THR A 3 1.18 24.38 5.04
CA THR A 3 0.38 23.34 4.46
C THR A 3 1.08 22.03 4.74
N THR A 4 0.41 21.18 5.46
CA THR A 4 0.98 19.90 5.74
C THR A 4 0.75 18.99 4.57
N THR A 5 1.81 18.66 3.87
CA THR A 5 1.73 17.64 2.85
C THR A 5 1.67 16.31 3.56
N PRO A 6 0.68 15.46 3.26
CA PRO A 6 0.64 14.15 3.89
C PRO A 6 1.92 13.40 3.61
N VAL A 7 2.51 12.85 4.65
CA VAL A 7 3.70 12.02 4.50
C VAL A 7 3.25 10.69 3.91
N ALA A 8 4.01 10.20 2.91
CA ALA A 8 3.70 8.90 2.33
C ALA A 8 3.82 7.82 3.39
N GLN A 9 2.84 6.95 3.44
CA GLN A 9 2.78 5.88 4.43
C GLN A 9 2.40 4.57 3.76
N CYS A 10 2.93 3.48 4.31
CA CYS A 10 2.48 2.15 3.90
C CYS A 10 1.00 1.99 4.23
N ILE A 11 0.22 1.52 3.28
CA ILE A 11 -1.22 1.36 3.48
C ILE A 11 -1.55 0.23 4.44
N HIS A 12 -0.60 -0.61 4.77
CA HIS A 12 -0.84 -1.76 5.65
C HIS A 12 -0.31 -1.51 7.06
N CYS A 13 0.96 -1.16 7.20
CA CYS A 13 1.56 -1.01 8.53
C CYS A 13 1.71 0.43 8.96
N ALA A 14 1.42 1.38 8.08
CA ALA A 14 1.45 2.81 8.37
C ALA A 14 2.84 3.40 8.63
N ARG A 15 3.90 2.67 8.34
CA ARG A 15 5.24 3.22 8.41
C ARG A 15 5.41 4.31 7.37
N THR A 16 6.13 5.35 7.73
CA THR A 16 6.33 6.47 6.82
C THR A 16 7.55 6.25 5.95
N VAL A 17 7.65 7.05 4.90
CA VAL A 17 8.80 7.01 4.01
C VAL A 17 10.10 7.35 4.75
N ASP A 18 10.00 8.08 5.86
CA ASP A 18 11.17 8.38 6.67
C ASP A 18 11.68 7.17 7.41
N GLU A 19 10.81 6.20 7.67
CA GLU A 19 11.17 4.99 8.41
C GLU A 19 11.63 3.88 7.48
N VAL A 20 10.96 3.71 6.35
CA VAL A 20 11.26 2.64 5.39
C VAL A 20 11.04 3.17 3.98
N PRO A 21 11.73 2.60 3.00
CA PRO A 21 11.42 2.93 1.62
C PRO A 21 10.03 2.43 1.26
N LEU A 22 9.35 3.18 0.41
CA LEU A 22 7.99 2.83 -0.01
C LEU A 22 7.94 2.65 -1.52
N LEU A 23 7.11 1.73 -1.94
CA LEU A 23 6.80 1.49 -3.34
C LEU A 23 5.48 2.17 -3.65
N MET A 24 5.41 2.84 -4.79
CA MET A 24 4.17 3.48 -5.20
C MET A 24 3.33 2.50 -6.01
N LEU A 25 2.07 2.40 -5.63
CA LEU A 25 1.08 1.59 -6.35
C LEU A 25 0.07 2.52 -6.99
N THR A 26 -0.15 2.38 -8.26
CA THR A 26 -1.20 3.14 -8.92
C THR A 26 -2.50 2.33 -8.90
N HIS A 27 -3.61 3.02 -8.68
CA HIS A 27 -4.91 2.38 -8.71
C HIS A 27 -5.92 3.32 -9.35
N ARG A 28 -7.18 2.85 -9.48
CA ARG A 28 -8.18 3.56 -10.28
C ARG A 28 -8.48 4.98 -9.80
N THR A 29 -8.24 5.28 -8.53
CA THR A 29 -8.53 6.60 -7.99
C THR A 29 -7.31 7.39 -7.56
N GLY A 30 -6.10 6.89 -7.87
CA GLY A 30 -4.89 7.62 -7.51
C GLY A 30 -3.72 6.71 -7.26
N ALA A 31 -3.01 6.96 -6.17
CA ALA A 31 -1.83 6.19 -5.81
C ALA A 31 -1.82 5.87 -4.34
N ALA A 32 -1.19 4.76 -4.00
CA ALA A 32 -0.97 4.35 -2.62
C ALA A 32 0.47 3.91 -2.49
N PHE A 33 0.90 3.68 -1.25
CA PHE A 33 2.28 3.27 -0.99
C PHE A 33 2.29 2.03 -0.12
N ILE A 34 3.28 1.18 -0.34
CA ILE A 34 3.44 -0.03 0.45
C ILE A 34 4.93 -0.25 0.68
N CYS A 35 5.29 -0.66 1.89
CA CYS A 35 6.68 -0.95 2.18
C CYS A 35 7.04 -2.35 1.70
N PRO A 36 8.34 -2.61 1.49
CA PRO A 36 8.76 -3.93 1.00
C PRO A 36 8.39 -5.08 1.94
N GLN A 37 8.24 -4.80 3.22
CA GLN A 37 7.85 -5.85 4.17
C GLN A 37 6.38 -6.23 4.06
N CYS A 38 5.55 -5.30 3.59
CA CYS A 38 4.12 -5.56 3.42
C CYS A 38 3.77 -5.99 2.00
N LEU A 39 4.69 -5.82 1.06
CA LEU A 39 4.43 -6.20 -0.32
C LEU A 39 4.07 -7.69 -0.46
N PRO A 40 4.72 -8.62 0.24
CA PRO A 40 4.29 -10.02 0.19
C PRO A 40 2.85 -10.22 0.62
N THR A 41 2.37 -9.43 1.58
CA THR A 41 0.97 -9.50 1.97
C THR A 41 0.05 -9.15 0.81
N LEU A 42 0.41 -8.13 0.03
CA LEU A 42 -0.38 -7.76 -1.14
C LEU A 42 -0.39 -8.89 -2.19
N ILE A 43 0.72 -9.57 -2.33
CA ILE A 43 0.85 -10.63 -3.32
C ILE A 43 0.13 -11.91 -2.89
N HIS A 44 0.28 -12.29 -1.63
CA HIS A 44 -0.23 -13.56 -1.13
C HIS A 44 -1.60 -13.44 -0.46
N GLU A 45 -1.90 -12.28 0.10
CA GLU A 45 -3.15 -12.06 0.81
C GLU A 45 -3.76 -10.71 0.44
N PRO A 46 -4.11 -10.49 -0.84
CA PRO A 46 -4.66 -9.21 -1.24
C PRO A 46 -5.96 -8.85 -0.52
N ARG A 47 -6.66 -9.84 0.02
CA ARG A 47 -7.89 -9.58 0.78
C ARG A 47 -7.65 -8.69 1.99
N ALA A 48 -6.46 -8.75 2.57
CA ALA A 48 -6.14 -7.91 3.71
C ALA A 48 -6.13 -6.43 3.36
N LEU A 49 -6.03 -6.09 2.08
CA LEU A 49 -5.91 -4.71 1.64
C LEU A 49 -7.11 -4.24 0.82
N ILE A 50 -8.16 -5.05 0.71
CA ILE A 50 -9.33 -4.69 -0.11
C ILE A 50 -9.94 -3.37 0.35
N SER A 51 -10.02 -3.14 1.65
CA SER A 51 -10.62 -1.93 2.18
C SER A 51 -9.71 -0.71 2.05
N LYS A 52 -8.43 -0.93 1.77
CA LYS A 52 -7.44 0.15 1.75
C LYS A 52 -6.90 0.45 0.36
N LEU A 53 -7.01 -0.51 -0.55
CA LEU A 53 -6.45 -0.38 -1.89
C LEU A 53 -7.52 -0.66 -2.93
N PRO A 54 -8.00 0.37 -3.62
CA PRO A 54 -8.97 0.15 -4.70
C PRO A 54 -8.40 -0.76 -5.77
N GLY A 55 -9.16 -1.76 -6.14
CA GLY A 55 -8.72 -2.74 -7.12
C GLY A 55 -8.12 -4.00 -6.54
N ALA A 56 -7.85 -4.02 -5.24
CA ALA A 56 -7.28 -5.22 -4.61
C ALA A 56 -8.23 -6.41 -4.72
N GLU A 57 -9.52 -6.14 -4.81
CA GLU A 57 -10.51 -7.23 -4.94
C GLU A 57 -10.35 -7.98 -6.27
N ALA A 58 -9.69 -7.37 -7.26
CA ALA A 58 -9.46 -8.01 -8.55
C ALA A 58 -8.20 -8.89 -8.55
N LEU A 59 -7.41 -8.81 -7.49
CA LEU A 59 -6.17 -9.58 -7.40
C LEU A 59 -6.46 -10.98 -6.91
N GLN A 60 -5.69 -11.93 -7.43
CA GLN A 60 -5.75 -13.31 -6.97
C GLN A 60 -4.51 -13.61 -6.14
N PRO A 61 -4.68 -14.27 -4.98
CA PRO A 61 -3.52 -14.62 -4.17
C PRO A 61 -2.57 -15.51 -4.96
N HIS A 62 -1.30 -15.19 -4.86
CA HIS A 62 -0.28 -16.02 -5.47
C HIS A 62 0.13 -17.09 -4.47
N GLU A 63 -0.02 -18.34 -4.84
CA GLU A 63 0.34 -19.46 -4.00
C GLU A 63 1.60 -20.13 -4.55
N HIS A 64 2.43 -20.55 -3.64
CA HIS A 64 3.64 -21.31 -3.98
C HIS A 64 3.42 -22.77 -3.89
#